data_8721fdf127463b98d4a1cfb1915f4773
#
_entry.id   8721fdf127463b98d4a1cfb1915f4773
#
_cell.length_a   1.000
_cell.length_b   1.000
_cell.length_c   1.000
_cell.angle_alpha   90.00
_cell.angle_beta   90.00
_cell.angle_gamma   90.00
#
_symmetry.space_group_name_H-M   'P 1'
#
loop_
_entity.id
_entity.type
_entity.pdbx_description
1 polymer ?
#
loop_
_entity_poly.entity_id
_entity_poly.type
_entity_poly.pdbx_seq_one_letter_code
_entity_poly.pdbx_strand_id
1 'polypeptide(L)'
;MDVRPVLLVTNDLGPRAGGIESFILGLLSELDGKKIVIFTGSQEGFEKFDRELSERHGVIVYRDKCKVLLPTPRVNRAVAKVMNAHSSEIIWYGAAAPLGWMSGHLRRRGAKRQVALTHGHEVWWSKLWPFSWIMRTITRNLDVLTYLGEYTHNAMKPILGKRVKAVRIAPGIAIDHFTPGSKDAALLEELHLTEKKVIVCVGRLVHRKGQDRLIEAMPKILESIPDAALLLVGEGPYRQKLDTLVAKYHLEKSVHFVGRLHYGELPRYLRLGDIFAMPSRARFFGLEVEGLGIVYLEASSAGIPVLGGASGGAPDAVLDGETGFVVDGTNIDAIAQKAIAMLSNDELRQEMAARGREWAISTWSWKIWGSRFKEILFGE
;
A
#
# COMPACT_ATOMS: atom_id res chain seq x y z
N MET A 1 -23.40 -23.82 -7.24
CA MET A 1 -22.70 -23.30 -8.43
C MET A 1 -21.27 -23.82 -8.39
N ASP A 2 -20.84 -24.49 -9.45
CA ASP A 2 -19.47 -25.01 -9.54
C ASP A 2 -18.51 -23.84 -9.77
N VAL A 3 -17.83 -23.40 -8.72
CA VAL A 3 -16.97 -22.20 -8.82
C VAL A 3 -15.68 -22.59 -9.52
N ARG A 4 -15.52 -22.04 -10.71
CA ARG A 4 -14.35 -22.27 -11.57
C ARG A 4 -13.04 -21.91 -10.87
N PRO A 5 -12.01 -22.77 -10.91
CA PRO A 5 -10.71 -22.48 -10.30
C PRO A 5 -10.06 -21.23 -10.91
N VAL A 6 -9.48 -20.41 -10.05
CA VAL A 6 -8.72 -19.22 -10.43
C VAL A 6 -7.22 -19.54 -10.40
N LEU A 7 -6.49 -19.18 -11.44
CA LEU A 7 -5.03 -19.24 -11.44
C LEU A 7 -4.44 -17.83 -11.19
N LEU A 8 -3.90 -17.62 -9.99
CA LEU A 8 -3.11 -16.45 -9.67
C LEU A 8 -1.67 -16.63 -10.19
N VAL A 9 -1.19 -15.69 -10.98
CA VAL A 9 0.20 -15.63 -11.45
C VAL A 9 0.84 -14.37 -10.89
N THR A 10 1.86 -14.53 -10.03
CA THR A 10 2.48 -13.40 -9.34
C THR A 10 3.97 -13.61 -9.08
N ASN A 11 4.72 -12.51 -8.97
CA ASN A 11 6.08 -12.47 -8.41
C ASN A 11 6.08 -12.11 -6.92
N ASP A 12 4.96 -11.59 -6.44
CA ASP A 12 4.83 -11.00 -5.12
C ASP A 12 4.03 -11.95 -4.21
N LEU A 13 4.69 -13.05 -3.81
CA LEU A 13 4.22 -14.00 -2.81
C LEU A 13 5.37 -14.32 -1.86
N GLY A 14 5.10 -14.37 -0.56
CA GLY A 14 6.10 -14.62 0.47
C GLY A 14 7.08 -15.77 0.21
N PRO A 15 8.07 -15.90 1.10
CA PRO A 15 8.17 -15.32 2.45
C PRO A 15 8.68 -13.86 2.53
N ARG A 16 9.09 -13.26 1.43
CA ARG A 16 9.52 -11.85 1.44
C ARG A 16 8.33 -10.93 1.57
N ALA A 17 8.21 -10.24 2.71
CA ALA A 17 7.16 -9.27 2.96
C ALA A 17 7.27 -8.01 2.07
N GLY A 18 6.14 -7.52 1.57
CA GLY A 18 6.04 -6.33 0.75
C GLY A 18 4.60 -5.82 0.61
N GLY A 19 4.42 -4.57 0.20
CA GLY A 19 3.08 -3.99 0.06
C GLY A 19 2.20 -4.69 -0.98
N ILE A 20 2.79 -5.18 -2.08
CA ILE A 20 2.05 -5.94 -3.11
C ILE A 20 1.65 -7.32 -2.57
N GLU A 21 2.58 -8.01 -1.90
CA GLU A 21 2.29 -9.28 -1.25
C GLU A 21 1.15 -9.15 -0.24
N SER A 22 1.23 -8.17 0.67
CA SER A 22 0.18 -7.93 1.66
C SER A 22 -1.18 -7.65 1.01
N PHE A 23 -1.19 -6.94 -0.12
CA PHE A 23 -2.41 -6.70 -0.88
C PHE A 23 -2.98 -8.00 -1.48
N ILE A 24 -2.14 -8.84 -2.08
CA ILE A 24 -2.55 -10.13 -2.64
C ILE A 24 -3.08 -11.05 -1.53
N LEU A 25 -2.38 -11.15 -0.40
CA LEU A 25 -2.79 -11.97 0.75
C LEU A 25 -4.10 -11.47 1.36
N GLY A 26 -4.29 -10.16 1.47
CA GLY A 26 -5.55 -9.58 1.94
C GLY A 26 -6.72 -9.89 1.00
N LEU A 27 -6.54 -9.83 -0.32
CA LEU A 27 -7.56 -10.27 -1.26
C LEU A 27 -7.82 -11.78 -1.18
N LEU A 28 -6.78 -12.60 -0.99
CA LEU A 28 -6.91 -14.05 -0.82
C LEU A 28 -7.73 -14.40 0.42
N SER A 29 -7.59 -13.66 1.51
CA SER A 29 -8.35 -13.91 2.74
C SER A 29 -9.86 -13.67 2.59
N GLU A 30 -10.27 -12.90 1.58
CA GLU A 30 -11.68 -12.61 1.27
C GLU A 30 -12.25 -13.54 0.18
N LEU A 31 -11.45 -14.44 -0.40
CA LEU A 31 -11.84 -15.38 -1.43
C LEU A 31 -11.96 -16.80 -0.87
N ASP A 32 -12.73 -17.65 -1.56
CA ASP A 32 -12.73 -19.10 -1.29
C ASP A 32 -11.42 -19.73 -1.75
N GLY A 33 -10.47 -19.88 -0.81
CA GLY A 33 -9.12 -20.37 -1.08
C GLY A 33 -9.04 -21.76 -1.70
N LYS A 34 -10.03 -22.63 -1.49
CA LYS A 34 -10.07 -23.98 -2.07
C LYS A 34 -10.14 -23.98 -3.60
N LYS A 35 -10.45 -22.82 -4.21
CA LYS A 35 -10.62 -22.67 -5.65
C LYS A 35 -9.50 -21.84 -6.28
N ILE A 36 -8.44 -21.56 -5.54
CA ILE A 36 -7.31 -20.75 -6.02
C ILE A 36 -6.05 -21.59 -6.12
N VAL A 37 -5.47 -21.55 -7.32
CA VAL A 37 -4.16 -22.11 -7.63
C VAL A 37 -3.20 -20.96 -7.84
N ILE A 38 -2.01 -21.01 -7.26
CA ILE A 38 -1.01 -19.95 -7.34
C ILE A 38 0.20 -20.45 -8.11
N PHE A 39 0.67 -19.66 -9.09
CA PHE A 39 1.93 -19.90 -9.77
C PHE A 39 2.89 -18.73 -9.52
N THR A 40 4.03 -18.99 -8.90
CA THR A 40 4.99 -17.95 -8.48
C THR A 40 6.44 -18.41 -8.59
N GLY A 41 7.40 -17.52 -8.35
CA GLY A 41 8.82 -17.83 -8.30
C GLY A 41 9.26 -18.43 -6.97
N SER A 42 10.40 -19.11 -6.94
CA SER A 42 10.99 -19.65 -5.71
C SER A 42 11.77 -18.57 -4.95
N GLN A 43 11.65 -18.58 -3.63
CA GLN A 43 12.40 -17.75 -2.69
C GLN A 43 12.92 -18.64 -1.56
N GLU A 44 13.96 -18.22 -0.87
CA GLU A 44 14.48 -18.95 0.28
C GLU A 44 13.43 -19.05 1.39
N GLY A 45 13.24 -20.25 1.95
CA GLY A 45 12.26 -20.51 3.02
C GLY A 45 10.81 -20.59 2.57
N PHE A 46 10.55 -20.74 1.27
CA PHE A 46 9.17 -20.76 0.74
C PHE A 46 8.36 -21.97 1.19
N GLU A 47 8.98 -23.10 1.51
CA GLU A 47 8.28 -24.35 1.82
C GLU A 47 7.41 -24.22 3.08
N LYS A 48 7.94 -23.54 4.11
CA LYS A 48 7.19 -23.24 5.33
C LYS A 48 6.05 -22.29 5.05
N PHE A 49 6.33 -21.21 4.32
CA PHE A 49 5.33 -20.20 3.96
C PHE A 49 4.18 -20.81 3.14
N ASP A 50 4.49 -21.63 2.12
CA ASP A 50 3.48 -22.25 1.26
C ASP A 50 2.60 -23.24 2.03
N ARG A 51 3.18 -23.98 2.98
CA ARG A 51 2.42 -24.87 3.88
C ARG A 51 1.44 -24.08 4.73
N GLU A 52 1.91 -23.04 5.43
CA GLU A 52 1.07 -22.19 6.26
C GLU A 52 -0.04 -21.49 5.44
N LEU A 53 0.29 -21.04 4.23
CA LEU A 53 -0.69 -20.42 3.32
C LEU A 53 -1.75 -21.42 2.85
N SER A 54 -1.31 -22.65 2.49
CA SER A 54 -2.21 -23.71 2.06
C SER A 54 -3.12 -24.20 3.20
N GLU A 55 -2.59 -24.35 4.41
CA GLU A 55 -3.37 -24.71 5.59
C GLU A 55 -4.42 -23.66 5.96
N ARG A 56 -4.03 -22.36 5.85
CA ARG A 56 -4.91 -21.25 6.22
C ARG A 56 -6.01 -20.98 5.19
N HIS A 57 -5.68 -21.04 3.89
CA HIS A 57 -6.57 -20.60 2.81
C HIS A 57 -6.97 -21.72 1.85
N GLY A 58 -6.47 -22.95 2.01
CA GLY A 58 -6.78 -24.08 1.13
C GLY A 58 -6.29 -23.90 -0.31
N VAL A 59 -5.30 -23.03 -0.54
CA VAL A 59 -4.73 -22.78 -1.88
C VAL A 59 -3.69 -23.83 -2.26
N ILE A 60 -3.49 -24.03 -3.57
CA ILE A 60 -2.44 -24.88 -4.11
C ILE A 60 -1.35 -23.98 -4.71
N VAL A 61 -0.09 -24.12 -4.24
CA VAL A 61 1.02 -23.28 -4.69
C VAL A 61 1.97 -24.09 -5.58
N TYR A 62 2.26 -23.53 -6.76
CA TYR A 62 3.29 -24.01 -7.69
C TYR A 62 4.43 -23.01 -7.74
N ARG A 63 5.63 -23.43 -7.42
CA ARG A 63 6.86 -22.62 -7.51
C ARG A 63 7.66 -22.96 -8.76
N ASP A 64 7.93 -21.95 -9.56
CA ASP A 64 8.96 -22.06 -10.62
C ASP A 64 10.36 -21.94 -9.99
N LYS A 65 11.35 -22.64 -10.54
CA LYS A 65 12.74 -22.60 -10.05
C LYS A 65 13.42 -21.21 -10.18
N CYS A 66 12.85 -20.30 -10.95
CA CYS A 66 13.35 -18.93 -11.06
C CYS A 66 12.85 -18.09 -9.88
N LYS A 67 13.71 -17.22 -9.33
CA LYS A 67 13.33 -16.28 -8.27
C LYS A 67 12.30 -15.23 -8.74
N VAL A 68 12.41 -14.83 -10.01
CA VAL A 68 11.52 -13.85 -10.65
C VAL A 68 10.98 -14.43 -11.94
N LEU A 69 9.67 -14.47 -12.07
CA LEU A 69 8.99 -14.88 -13.28
C LEU A 69 9.08 -13.74 -14.32
N LEU A 70 9.56 -14.08 -15.50
CA LEU A 70 9.47 -13.24 -16.70
C LEU A 70 8.59 -13.95 -17.72
N PRO A 71 7.85 -13.24 -18.58
CA PRO A 71 6.92 -13.82 -19.56
C PRO A 71 7.66 -14.47 -20.76
N THR A 72 8.62 -15.34 -20.46
CA THR A 72 9.38 -16.11 -21.46
C THR A 72 8.54 -17.27 -22.03
N PRO A 73 8.88 -17.82 -23.21
CA PRO A 73 8.19 -18.99 -23.75
C PRO A 73 8.17 -20.19 -22.81
N ARG A 74 9.21 -20.38 -22.00
CA ARG A 74 9.28 -21.43 -20.97
C ARG A 74 8.25 -21.21 -19.87
N VAL A 75 8.22 -20.01 -19.27
CA VAL A 75 7.29 -19.67 -18.19
C VAL A 75 5.85 -19.69 -18.71
N ASN A 76 5.60 -19.16 -19.91
CA ASN A 76 4.28 -19.22 -20.55
C ASN A 76 3.76 -20.66 -20.68
N ARG A 77 4.64 -21.61 -21.08
CA ARG A 77 4.27 -23.03 -21.17
C ARG A 77 4.01 -23.65 -19.80
N ALA A 78 4.81 -23.31 -18.79
CA ALA A 78 4.64 -23.78 -17.42
C ALA A 78 3.30 -23.30 -16.81
N VAL A 79 2.99 -22.02 -16.96
CA VAL A 79 1.71 -21.43 -16.50
C VAL A 79 0.53 -22.10 -17.22
N ALA A 80 0.61 -22.26 -18.56
CA ALA A 80 -0.44 -22.91 -19.34
C ALA A 80 -0.62 -24.39 -18.93
N LYS A 81 0.44 -25.10 -18.56
CA LYS A 81 0.36 -26.48 -18.03
C LYS A 81 -0.42 -26.54 -16.72
N VAL A 82 -0.13 -25.63 -15.77
CA VAL A 82 -0.87 -25.55 -14.50
C VAL A 82 -2.32 -25.14 -14.75
N MET A 83 -2.57 -24.13 -15.60
CA MET A 83 -3.90 -23.71 -16.01
C MET A 83 -4.76 -24.90 -16.50
N ASN A 84 -4.20 -25.71 -17.41
CA ASN A 84 -4.92 -26.88 -17.95
C ASN A 84 -5.11 -27.99 -16.91
N ALA A 85 -4.10 -28.28 -16.08
CA ALA A 85 -4.16 -29.32 -15.05
C ALA A 85 -5.29 -29.06 -14.02
N HIS A 86 -5.60 -27.80 -13.76
CA HIS A 86 -6.66 -27.39 -12.85
C HIS A 86 -7.93 -26.90 -13.55
N SER A 87 -7.99 -26.98 -14.89
CA SER A 87 -9.11 -26.44 -15.67
C SER A 87 -9.45 -24.99 -15.33
N SER A 88 -8.42 -24.18 -15.04
CA SER A 88 -8.57 -22.78 -14.64
C SER A 88 -8.88 -21.90 -15.85
N GLU A 89 -10.09 -21.38 -15.92
CA GLU A 89 -10.53 -20.47 -16.99
C GLU A 89 -10.38 -18.98 -16.63
N ILE A 90 -10.15 -18.71 -15.34
CA ILE A 90 -9.98 -17.37 -14.78
C ILE A 90 -8.50 -17.19 -14.40
N ILE A 91 -7.87 -16.16 -14.94
CA ILE A 91 -6.48 -15.82 -14.64
C ILE A 91 -6.44 -14.49 -13.88
N TRP A 92 -5.82 -14.51 -12.74
CA TRP A 92 -5.54 -13.33 -11.93
C TRP A 92 -4.03 -13.05 -11.97
N TYR A 93 -3.63 -11.90 -12.53
CA TYR A 93 -2.24 -11.44 -12.46
C TYR A 93 -2.07 -10.57 -11.21
N GLY A 94 -1.17 -10.97 -10.31
CA GLY A 94 -0.85 -10.23 -9.10
C GLY A 94 -0.29 -8.83 -9.37
N ALA A 95 0.37 -8.66 -10.54
CA ALA A 95 0.74 -7.36 -11.10
C ALA A 95 0.57 -7.40 -12.63
N ALA A 96 0.07 -6.31 -13.23
CA ALA A 96 -0.19 -6.23 -14.66
C ALA A 96 1.12 -6.34 -15.47
N ALA A 97 2.17 -5.67 -15.03
CA ALA A 97 3.48 -5.74 -15.67
C ALA A 97 4.50 -6.46 -14.76
N PRO A 98 5.37 -7.32 -15.31
CA PRO A 98 5.44 -7.74 -16.71
C PRO A 98 4.56 -8.96 -17.05
N LEU A 99 3.97 -9.65 -16.03
CA LEU A 99 3.34 -10.96 -16.18
C LEU A 99 2.11 -10.96 -17.08
N GLY A 100 1.37 -9.85 -17.10
CA GLY A 100 0.21 -9.69 -18.00
C GLY A 100 0.54 -9.82 -19.49
N TRP A 101 1.81 -9.73 -19.89
CA TRP A 101 2.21 -10.01 -21.29
C TRP A 101 1.84 -11.44 -21.73
N MET A 102 1.73 -12.36 -20.79
CA MET A 102 1.25 -13.73 -21.07
C MET A 102 -0.23 -13.79 -21.46
N SER A 103 -1.00 -12.73 -21.23
CA SER A 103 -2.46 -12.72 -21.41
C SER A 103 -2.91 -13.16 -22.80
N GLY A 104 -2.25 -12.71 -23.88
CA GLY A 104 -2.56 -13.14 -25.23
C GLY A 104 -2.29 -14.63 -25.48
N HIS A 105 -1.25 -15.19 -24.87
CA HIS A 105 -0.93 -16.61 -24.97
C HIS A 105 -1.96 -17.46 -24.20
N LEU A 106 -2.28 -17.10 -22.96
CA LEU A 106 -3.23 -17.84 -22.13
C LEU A 106 -4.65 -17.73 -22.68
N ARG A 107 -5.02 -16.60 -23.31
CA ARG A 107 -6.30 -16.45 -24.01
C ARG A 107 -6.46 -17.50 -25.13
N ARG A 108 -5.42 -17.71 -25.95
CA ARG A 108 -5.41 -18.74 -27.01
C ARG A 108 -5.42 -20.17 -26.45
N ARG A 109 -5.06 -20.35 -25.18
CA ARG A 109 -5.03 -21.65 -24.50
C ARG A 109 -6.29 -21.93 -23.69
N GLY A 110 -7.32 -21.07 -23.73
CA GLY A 110 -8.62 -21.31 -23.12
C GLY A 110 -8.95 -20.42 -21.92
N ALA A 111 -8.07 -19.46 -21.53
CA ALA A 111 -8.43 -18.49 -20.50
C ALA A 111 -9.63 -17.65 -20.98
N LYS A 112 -10.75 -17.71 -20.24
CA LYS A 112 -12.00 -17.01 -20.58
C LYS A 112 -12.06 -15.62 -19.96
N ARG A 113 -11.48 -15.45 -18.76
CA ARG A 113 -11.45 -14.18 -18.02
C ARG A 113 -10.06 -13.91 -17.48
N GLN A 114 -9.58 -12.68 -17.65
CA GLN A 114 -8.25 -12.27 -17.22
C GLN A 114 -8.31 -10.91 -16.51
N VAL A 115 -7.93 -10.91 -15.25
CA VAL A 115 -7.93 -9.74 -14.36
C VAL A 115 -6.50 -9.45 -13.93
N ALA A 116 -6.06 -8.20 -14.01
CA ALA A 116 -4.72 -7.80 -13.58
C ALA A 116 -4.77 -6.64 -12.59
N LEU A 117 -4.01 -6.76 -11.49
CA LEU A 117 -3.84 -5.67 -10.53
C LEU A 117 -2.79 -4.68 -11.01
N THR A 118 -2.95 -3.41 -10.62
CA THR A 118 -1.87 -2.41 -10.67
C THR A 118 -1.59 -1.85 -9.28
N HIS A 119 -0.34 -1.48 -9.03
CA HIS A 119 0.16 -1.08 -7.70
C HIS A 119 0.78 0.32 -7.69
N GLY A 120 0.63 1.07 -8.78
CA GLY A 120 1.18 2.41 -8.95
C GLY A 120 2.54 2.46 -9.64
N HIS A 121 3.37 1.41 -9.56
CA HIS A 121 4.64 1.37 -10.29
C HIS A 121 4.43 1.27 -11.81
N GLU A 122 3.31 0.77 -12.27
CA GLU A 122 2.93 0.73 -13.69
C GLU A 122 2.71 2.11 -14.31
N VAL A 123 2.58 3.15 -13.49
CA VAL A 123 2.44 4.54 -13.98
C VAL A 123 3.61 4.96 -14.84
N TRP A 124 4.85 4.64 -14.47
CA TRP A 124 5.99 4.95 -15.32
C TRP A 124 6.03 4.09 -16.59
N TRP A 125 5.55 2.82 -16.54
CA TRP A 125 5.38 1.98 -17.72
C TRP A 125 4.41 2.62 -18.72
N SER A 126 3.36 3.25 -18.25
CA SER A 126 2.38 3.91 -19.12
C SER A 126 2.93 5.14 -19.86
N LYS A 127 3.96 5.79 -19.29
CA LYS A 127 4.52 7.06 -19.79
C LYS A 127 5.71 6.88 -20.72
N LEU A 128 6.51 5.84 -20.56
CA LEU A 128 7.80 5.68 -21.25
C LEU A 128 7.73 4.63 -22.36
N TRP A 129 8.17 4.99 -23.57
CA TRP A 129 8.42 4.03 -24.64
C TRP A 129 9.74 3.25 -24.35
N PRO A 130 9.82 1.92 -24.56
CA PRO A 130 8.84 1.01 -25.17
C PRO A 130 7.81 0.41 -24.19
N PHE A 131 7.87 0.72 -22.90
CA PHE A 131 7.03 0.13 -21.86
C PHE A 131 5.54 0.44 -22.07
N SER A 132 5.20 1.63 -22.56
CA SER A 132 3.81 2.00 -22.87
C SER A 132 3.22 1.14 -24.00
N TRP A 133 4.02 0.74 -24.97
CA TRP A 133 3.61 -0.21 -26.00
C TRP A 133 3.36 -1.61 -25.42
N ILE A 134 4.23 -2.07 -24.51
CA ILE A 134 4.04 -3.33 -23.77
C ILE A 134 2.71 -3.30 -23.00
N MET A 135 2.47 -2.23 -22.24
CA MET A 135 1.23 -2.08 -21.48
C MET A 135 -0.01 -2.09 -22.38
N ARG A 136 0.02 -1.41 -23.53
CA ARG A 136 -1.08 -1.47 -24.51
C ARG A 136 -1.31 -2.90 -25.03
N THR A 137 -0.26 -3.67 -25.20
CA THR A 137 -0.36 -5.07 -25.64
C THR A 137 -0.97 -5.95 -24.54
N ILE A 138 -0.60 -5.73 -23.29
CA ILE A 138 -1.18 -6.38 -22.11
C ILE A 138 -2.68 -6.09 -22.04
N THR A 139 -3.06 -4.80 -22.02
CA THR A 139 -4.45 -4.38 -21.81
C THR A 139 -5.41 -4.82 -22.91
N ARG A 140 -4.92 -5.03 -24.15
CA ARG A 140 -5.74 -5.58 -25.27
C ARG A 140 -6.29 -6.98 -25.00
N ASN A 141 -5.62 -7.77 -24.16
CA ASN A 141 -5.98 -9.16 -23.88
C ASN A 141 -6.58 -9.38 -22.48
N LEU A 142 -6.61 -8.34 -21.65
CA LEU A 142 -7.28 -8.37 -20.35
C LEU A 142 -8.78 -8.08 -20.49
N ASP A 143 -9.57 -8.59 -19.54
CA ASP A 143 -10.97 -8.22 -19.37
C ASP A 143 -11.10 -7.08 -18.34
N VAL A 144 -10.29 -7.14 -17.27
CA VAL A 144 -10.24 -6.11 -16.24
C VAL A 144 -8.79 -5.74 -15.91
N LEU A 145 -8.53 -4.44 -15.83
CA LEU A 145 -7.33 -3.86 -15.23
C LEU A 145 -7.77 -3.07 -14.00
N THR A 146 -7.20 -3.38 -12.84
CA THR A 146 -7.53 -2.60 -11.63
C THR A 146 -6.62 -1.40 -11.48
N TYR A 147 -7.07 -0.41 -10.72
CA TYR A 147 -6.28 0.75 -10.33
C TYR A 147 -6.56 1.10 -8.85
N LEU A 148 -5.57 1.69 -8.17
CA LEU A 148 -5.67 2.00 -6.75
C LEU A 148 -6.53 3.24 -6.47
N GLY A 149 -6.35 4.30 -7.25
CA GLY A 149 -7.01 5.58 -7.08
C GLY A 149 -6.97 6.43 -8.35
N GLU A 150 -7.47 7.66 -8.28
CA GLU A 150 -7.62 8.56 -9.43
C GLU A 150 -6.29 8.84 -10.15
N TYR A 151 -5.20 9.02 -9.41
CA TYR A 151 -3.88 9.22 -10.01
C TYR A 151 -3.47 8.06 -10.92
N THR A 152 -3.59 6.83 -10.44
CA THR A 152 -3.24 5.62 -11.22
C THR A 152 -4.21 5.42 -12.37
N HIS A 153 -5.50 5.68 -12.18
CA HIS A 153 -6.50 5.63 -13.24
C HIS A 153 -6.17 6.58 -14.39
N ASN A 154 -5.92 7.86 -14.09
CA ASN A 154 -5.62 8.87 -15.10
C ASN A 154 -4.32 8.55 -15.87
N ALA A 155 -3.30 8.03 -15.17
CA ALA A 155 -2.07 7.60 -15.82
C ALA A 155 -2.27 6.41 -16.77
N MET A 156 -3.23 5.51 -16.48
CA MET A 156 -3.50 4.31 -17.27
C MET A 156 -4.44 4.55 -18.46
N LYS A 157 -5.30 5.58 -18.43
CA LYS A 157 -6.27 5.88 -19.50
C LYS A 157 -5.67 5.79 -20.92
N PRO A 158 -4.47 6.37 -21.23
CA PRO A 158 -3.94 6.38 -22.60
C PRO A 158 -3.52 5.00 -23.14
N ILE A 159 -3.37 4.00 -22.25
CA ILE A 159 -2.91 2.66 -22.61
C ILE A 159 -4.01 1.59 -22.55
N LEU A 160 -5.24 1.97 -22.18
CA LEU A 160 -6.35 1.03 -22.09
C LEU A 160 -6.77 0.56 -23.50
N GLY A 161 -6.87 -0.74 -23.66
CA GLY A 161 -7.46 -1.35 -24.85
C GLY A 161 -8.99 -1.19 -24.86
N LYS A 162 -9.62 -1.29 -26.04
CA LYS A 162 -11.10 -1.17 -26.19
C LYS A 162 -11.90 -2.20 -25.40
N ARG A 163 -11.32 -3.34 -25.08
CA ARG A 163 -11.97 -4.45 -24.40
C ARG A 163 -11.87 -4.35 -22.86
N VAL A 164 -10.76 -3.85 -22.36
CA VAL A 164 -10.46 -3.88 -20.93
C VAL A 164 -11.32 -2.87 -20.17
N LYS A 165 -11.94 -3.33 -19.07
CA LYS A 165 -12.60 -2.44 -18.10
C LYS A 165 -11.58 -2.01 -17.04
N ALA A 166 -11.46 -0.72 -16.80
CA ALA A 166 -10.70 -0.21 -15.66
C ALA A 166 -11.63 -0.17 -14.44
N VAL A 167 -11.22 -0.80 -13.34
CA VAL A 167 -12.03 -0.89 -12.11
C VAL A 167 -11.16 -0.54 -10.90
N ARG A 168 -11.66 0.30 -9.99
CA ARG A 168 -10.95 0.63 -8.76
C ARG A 168 -10.98 -0.57 -7.81
N ILE A 169 -9.79 -1.07 -7.45
CA ILE A 169 -9.55 -2.01 -6.36
C ILE A 169 -8.34 -1.53 -5.59
N ALA A 170 -8.53 -1.26 -4.31
CA ALA A 170 -7.49 -0.80 -3.40
C ALA A 170 -7.26 -1.84 -2.29
N PRO A 171 -6.11 -1.82 -1.63
CA PRO A 171 -5.91 -2.63 -0.43
C PRO A 171 -6.86 -2.21 0.68
N GLY A 172 -7.45 -3.20 1.33
CA GLY A 172 -8.26 -2.98 2.51
C GLY A 172 -7.42 -2.75 3.76
N ILE A 173 -8.07 -2.28 4.81
CA ILE A 173 -7.47 -2.09 6.13
C ILE A 173 -8.01 -3.16 7.09
N ALA A 174 -7.13 -3.67 7.94
CA ALA A 174 -7.50 -4.53 9.07
C ALA A 174 -8.10 -3.67 10.20
N ILE A 175 -9.36 -3.26 10.02
CA ILE A 175 -10.06 -2.30 10.89
C ILE A 175 -10.17 -2.76 12.34
N ASP A 176 -10.14 -4.08 12.57
CA ASP A 176 -10.17 -4.69 13.91
C ASP A 176 -8.77 -4.74 14.55
N HIS A 177 -7.72 -4.62 13.75
CA HIS A 177 -6.33 -4.53 14.22
C HIS A 177 -5.95 -3.08 14.54
N PHE A 178 -6.32 -2.13 13.68
CA PHE A 178 -6.11 -0.70 13.88
C PHE A 178 -7.34 -0.06 14.51
N THR A 179 -7.43 -0.14 15.83
CA THR A 179 -8.55 0.40 16.61
C THR A 179 -8.12 1.61 17.45
N PRO A 180 -9.02 2.57 17.67
CA PRO A 180 -8.80 3.59 18.69
C PRO A 180 -8.53 2.97 20.07
N GLY A 181 -7.78 3.67 20.89
CA GLY A 181 -7.47 3.23 22.25
C GLY A 181 -6.59 4.25 22.97
N SER A 182 -6.40 4.05 24.27
CA SER A 182 -5.51 4.89 25.08
C SER A 182 -4.05 4.75 24.62
N LYS A 183 -3.28 5.82 24.79
CA LYS A 183 -1.82 5.79 24.63
C LYS A 183 -1.22 4.85 25.67
N ASP A 184 -0.22 4.08 25.28
CA ASP A 184 0.50 3.18 26.19
C ASP A 184 1.44 4.00 27.08
N ALA A 185 1.11 4.12 28.36
CA ALA A 185 1.87 4.94 29.31
C ALA A 185 3.31 4.44 29.51
N ALA A 186 3.51 3.12 29.57
CA ALA A 186 4.85 2.56 29.72
C ALA A 186 5.74 2.84 28.51
N LEU A 187 5.14 2.76 27.30
CA LEU A 187 5.85 3.06 26.07
C LEU A 187 6.14 4.58 25.91
N LEU A 188 5.23 5.45 26.38
CA LEU A 188 5.49 6.89 26.43
C LEU A 188 6.65 7.22 27.34
N GLU A 189 6.74 6.58 28.50
CA GLU A 189 7.84 6.75 29.46
C GLU A 189 9.17 6.24 28.86
N GLU A 190 9.18 5.03 28.30
CA GLU A 190 10.33 4.42 27.64
C GLU A 190 10.92 5.32 26.55
N LEU A 191 10.04 5.93 25.76
CA LEU A 191 10.40 6.80 24.63
C LEU A 191 10.59 8.27 25.02
N HIS A 192 10.46 8.62 26.31
CA HIS A 192 10.50 10.00 26.82
C HIS A 192 9.48 10.94 26.16
N LEU A 193 8.27 10.42 25.90
CA LEU A 193 7.17 11.12 25.26
C LEU A 193 6.01 11.46 26.22
N THR A 194 6.16 11.21 27.52
CA THR A 194 5.19 11.59 28.53
C THR A 194 4.89 13.09 28.46
N GLU A 195 3.62 13.47 28.45
CA GLU A 195 3.14 14.86 28.31
C GLU A 195 3.52 15.58 27.01
N LYS A 196 4.04 14.84 26.00
CA LYS A 196 4.35 15.41 24.68
C LYS A 196 3.13 15.37 23.75
N LYS A 197 3.06 16.38 22.87
CA LYS A 197 2.20 16.35 21.68
C LYS A 197 2.95 15.60 20.57
N VAL A 198 2.53 14.39 20.29
CA VAL A 198 3.30 13.46 19.44
C VAL A 198 2.81 13.50 17.99
N ILE A 199 3.73 13.76 17.08
CA ILE A 199 3.57 13.55 15.64
C ILE A 199 4.16 12.18 15.33
N VAL A 200 3.35 11.20 14.91
CA VAL A 200 3.85 9.88 14.51
C VAL A 200 3.97 9.80 12.99
N CYS A 201 5.09 9.26 12.50
CA CYS A 201 5.33 8.98 11.08
C CYS A 201 5.78 7.54 10.93
N VAL A 202 5.04 6.74 10.17
CA VAL A 202 5.34 5.34 9.94
C VAL A 202 5.65 5.08 8.47
N GLY A 203 6.78 4.43 8.20
CA GLY A 203 7.12 4.00 6.85
C GLY A 203 8.61 3.85 6.62
N ARG A 204 8.94 3.25 5.48
CA ARG A 204 10.34 3.10 5.07
C ARG A 204 11.03 4.48 5.00
N LEU A 205 12.21 4.61 5.58
CA LEU A 205 12.97 5.86 5.56
C LEU A 205 13.58 6.06 4.16
N VAL A 206 12.85 6.79 3.32
CA VAL A 206 13.22 7.13 1.94
C VAL A 206 12.74 8.53 1.59
N HIS A 207 13.44 9.20 0.69
CA HIS A 207 13.20 10.59 0.30
C HIS A 207 11.73 10.93 0.00
N ARG A 208 11.00 10.06 -0.72
CA ARG A 208 9.62 10.34 -1.14
C ARG A 208 8.61 10.38 0.02
N LYS A 209 8.94 9.81 1.19
CA LYS A 209 8.05 9.76 2.37
C LYS A 209 8.03 11.06 3.18
N GLY A 210 8.99 11.97 2.95
CA GLY A 210 8.96 13.32 3.53
C GLY A 210 9.39 13.45 4.99
N GLN A 211 10.01 12.40 5.58
CA GLN A 211 10.50 12.48 6.97
C GLN A 211 11.51 13.61 7.18
N ASP A 212 12.33 13.92 6.18
CA ASP A 212 13.24 15.06 6.19
C ASP A 212 12.50 16.40 6.28
N ARG A 213 11.37 16.55 5.57
CA ARG A 213 10.55 17.76 5.61
C ARG A 213 9.82 17.92 6.95
N LEU A 214 9.44 16.81 7.59
CA LEU A 214 8.93 16.87 8.96
C LEU A 214 10.00 17.38 9.94
N ILE A 215 11.24 16.84 9.86
CA ILE A 215 12.34 17.30 10.70
C ILE A 215 12.64 18.77 10.45
N GLU A 216 12.66 19.22 9.19
CA GLU A 216 12.88 20.64 8.84
C GLU A 216 11.71 21.55 9.29
N ALA A 217 10.51 21.03 9.46
CA ALA A 217 9.36 21.76 9.99
C ALA A 217 9.34 21.85 11.54
N MET A 218 10.02 20.92 12.22
CA MET A 218 10.01 20.84 13.69
C MET A 218 10.44 22.15 14.41
N PRO A 219 11.47 22.91 13.97
CA PRO A 219 11.80 24.17 14.63
C PRO A 219 10.61 25.11 14.72
N LYS A 220 9.88 25.31 13.62
CA LYS A 220 8.69 26.15 13.56
C LYS A 220 7.51 25.60 14.38
N ILE A 221 7.37 24.28 14.41
CA ILE A 221 6.36 23.61 15.25
C ILE A 221 6.67 23.84 16.72
N LEU A 222 7.93 23.70 17.15
CA LEU A 222 8.38 23.88 18.53
C LEU A 222 8.27 25.31 19.02
N GLU A 223 8.40 26.32 18.15
CA GLU A 223 8.12 27.72 18.48
C GLU A 223 6.67 27.93 18.97
N SER A 224 5.71 27.21 18.39
CA SER A 224 4.28 27.31 18.73
C SER A 224 3.84 26.27 19.77
N ILE A 225 4.47 25.11 19.79
CA ILE A 225 4.15 23.93 20.62
C ILE A 225 5.47 23.38 21.19
N PRO A 226 5.99 23.94 22.29
CA PRO A 226 7.32 23.58 22.84
C PRO A 226 7.43 22.13 23.30
N ASP A 227 6.31 21.47 23.59
CA ASP A 227 6.20 20.07 23.98
C ASP A 227 5.96 19.11 22.79
N ALA A 228 6.03 19.58 21.54
CA ALA A 228 5.91 18.72 20.37
C ALA A 228 7.08 17.73 20.27
N ALA A 229 6.75 16.50 19.84
CA ALA A 229 7.74 15.47 19.55
C ALA A 229 7.39 14.75 18.25
N LEU A 230 8.43 14.36 17.48
CA LEU A 230 8.30 13.59 16.24
C LEU A 230 8.79 12.15 16.47
N LEU A 231 7.91 11.18 16.32
CA LEU A 231 8.20 9.75 16.44
C LEU A 231 8.28 9.12 15.04
N LEU A 232 9.48 8.71 14.63
CA LEU A 232 9.76 8.09 13.33
C LEU A 232 9.88 6.58 13.48
N VAL A 233 8.91 5.85 12.90
CA VAL A 233 8.84 4.40 12.93
C VAL A 233 9.18 3.85 11.54
N GLY A 234 10.25 3.06 11.47
CA GLY A 234 10.71 2.42 10.24
C GLY A 234 12.21 2.48 10.04
N GLU A 235 12.67 1.81 9.00
CA GLU A 235 14.08 1.76 8.58
C GLU A 235 14.21 2.09 7.10
N GLY A 236 15.41 2.46 6.69
CA GLY A 236 15.71 2.68 5.28
C GLY A 236 17.01 3.44 5.03
N PRO A 237 17.42 3.51 3.75
CA PRO A 237 18.71 4.09 3.36
C PRO A 237 18.82 5.60 3.64
N TYR A 238 17.70 6.26 3.95
CA TYR A 238 17.66 7.69 4.22
C TYR A 238 17.97 8.04 5.69
N ARG A 239 18.15 7.04 6.58
CA ARG A 239 18.37 7.21 8.02
C ARG A 239 19.52 8.18 8.32
N GLN A 240 20.70 7.97 7.76
CA GLN A 240 21.86 8.82 8.00
C GLN A 240 21.61 10.29 7.63
N LYS A 241 20.88 10.54 6.55
CA LYS A 241 20.48 11.90 6.17
C LYS A 241 19.55 12.54 7.20
N LEU A 242 18.63 11.77 7.76
CA LEU A 242 17.71 12.24 8.80
C LEU A 242 18.46 12.56 10.10
N ASP A 243 19.42 11.71 10.51
CA ASP A 243 20.28 11.97 11.67
C ASP A 243 21.06 13.27 11.50
N THR A 244 21.60 13.53 10.30
CA THR A 244 22.30 14.79 9.98
C THR A 244 21.37 16.02 10.12
N LEU A 245 20.09 15.89 9.73
CA LEU A 245 19.13 16.99 9.89
C LEU A 245 18.76 17.22 11.35
N VAL A 246 18.56 16.17 12.13
CA VAL A 246 18.30 16.27 13.58
C VAL A 246 19.43 17.03 14.27
N ALA A 247 20.68 16.65 14.01
CA ALA A 247 21.86 17.33 14.57
C ALA A 247 21.96 18.80 14.09
N LYS A 248 21.72 19.06 12.80
CA LYS A 248 21.76 20.41 12.22
C LYS A 248 20.78 21.37 12.89
N TYR A 249 19.59 20.88 13.26
CA TYR A 249 18.54 21.71 13.87
C TYR A 249 18.45 21.54 15.39
N HIS A 250 19.38 20.83 16.02
CA HIS A 250 19.44 20.56 17.48
C HIS A 250 18.15 19.95 18.03
N LEU A 251 17.63 18.93 17.33
CA LEU A 251 16.34 18.30 17.60
C LEU A 251 16.44 16.94 18.32
N GLU A 252 17.58 16.61 18.93
CA GLU A 252 17.85 15.30 19.55
C GLU A 252 16.86 14.95 20.66
N LYS A 253 16.28 15.98 21.32
CA LYS A 253 15.27 15.81 22.38
C LYS A 253 13.84 15.74 21.87
N SER A 254 13.61 16.07 20.60
CA SER A 254 12.27 16.19 20.01
C SER A 254 12.00 15.22 18.86
N VAL A 255 13.04 14.53 18.34
CA VAL A 255 12.92 13.56 17.24
C VAL A 255 13.43 12.20 17.69
N HIS A 256 12.53 11.23 17.69
CA HIS A 256 12.79 9.87 18.18
C HIS A 256 12.67 8.86 17.04
N PHE A 257 13.65 7.96 16.93
CA PHE A 257 13.68 6.91 15.94
C PHE A 257 13.46 5.56 16.62
N VAL A 258 12.42 4.83 16.23
CA VAL A 258 12.09 3.52 16.80
C VAL A 258 12.76 2.37 16.03
N GLY A 259 13.03 2.55 14.73
CA GLY A 259 13.45 1.45 13.87
C GLY A 259 12.25 0.70 13.31
N ARG A 260 12.49 -0.51 12.78
CA ARG A 260 11.47 -1.37 12.19
C ARG A 260 10.70 -2.12 13.25
N LEU A 261 9.38 -2.09 13.16
CA LEU A 261 8.47 -2.85 14.02
C LEU A 261 7.86 -4.04 13.27
N HIS A 262 7.44 -5.06 14.01
CA HIS A 262 6.52 -6.06 13.51
C HIS A 262 5.13 -5.45 13.32
N TYR A 263 4.40 -5.96 12.31
CA TYR A 263 3.06 -5.46 11.98
C TYR A 263 2.10 -5.49 13.17
N GLY A 264 2.20 -6.53 14.01
CA GLY A 264 1.38 -6.67 15.22
C GLY A 264 1.58 -5.57 16.28
N GLU A 265 2.75 -4.92 16.30
CA GLU A 265 3.06 -3.86 17.26
C GLU A 265 2.64 -2.47 16.75
N LEU A 266 2.46 -2.33 15.44
CA LEU A 266 2.24 -1.04 14.80
C LEU A 266 1.06 -0.25 15.36
N PRO A 267 -0.11 -0.85 15.69
CA PRO A 267 -1.23 -0.11 16.31
C PRO A 267 -0.87 0.52 17.65
N ARG A 268 -0.02 -0.14 18.45
CA ARG A 268 0.44 0.37 19.75
C ARG A 268 1.24 1.65 19.60
N TYR A 269 2.16 1.69 18.62
CA TYR A 269 2.96 2.89 18.34
C TYR A 269 2.18 3.99 17.62
N LEU A 270 1.28 3.64 16.72
CA LEU A 270 0.38 4.62 16.09
C LEU A 270 -0.43 5.38 17.14
N ARG A 271 -1.00 4.67 18.12
CA ARG A 271 -1.81 5.29 19.19
C ARG A 271 -1.03 6.22 20.12
N LEU A 272 0.29 6.27 20.09
CA LEU A 272 1.06 7.31 20.80
C LEU A 272 0.88 8.69 20.14
N GLY A 273 0.58 8.74 18.84
CA GLY A 273 0.44 9.99 18.08
C GLY A 273 -0.84 10.75 18.42
N ASP A 274 -0.72 12.07 18.55
CA ASP A 274 -1.86 12.99 18.51
C ASP A 274 -2.29 13.25 17.08
N ILE A 275 -1.32 13.24 16.15
CA ILE A 275 -1.52 13.25 14.70
C ILE A 275 -0.58 12.27 14.04
N PHE A 276 -0.98 11.76 12.89
CA PHE A 276 -0.11 11.05 11.96
C PHE A 276 0.36 12.01 10.87
N ALA A 277 1.66 12.06 10.58
CA ALA A 277 2.17 12.91 9.49
C ALA A 277 3.16 12.16 8.59
N MET A 278 2.88 12.16 7.29
CA MET A 278 3.82 11.66 6.27
C MET A 278 3.65 12.52 5.01
N PRO A 279 4.28 13.69 4.92
CA PRO A 279 4.16 14.61 3.78
C PRO A 279 4.91 14.06 2.56
N SER A 280 4.36 13.00 1.99
CA SER A 280 4.94 12.33 0.82
C SER A 280 5.01 13.25 -0.39
N ARG A 281 6.06 13.09 -1.21
CA ARG A 281 6.29 13.90 -2.40
C ARG A 281 6.74 13.07 -3.59
N ALA A 282 6.43 13.56 -4.79
CA ALA A 282 6.86 12.93 -6.03
C ALA A 282 8.37 13.15 -6.28
N ARG A 283 9.02 12.20 -6.96
CA ARG A 283 10.38 12.29 -7.46
C ARG A 283 10.44 12.01 -8.94
N PHE A 284 11.56 12.38 -9.58
CA PHE A 284 11.82 12.12 -10.99
C PHE A 284 10.64 12.50 -11.89
N PHE A 285 10.16 13.74 -11.76
CA PHE A 285 9.02 14.26 -12.55
C PHE A 285 7.76 13.40 -12.45
N GLY A 286 7.49 12.84 -11.27
CA GLY A 286 6.30 12.02 -11.04
C GLY A 286 6.42 10.57 -11.50
N LEU A 287 7.63 10.07 -11.74
CA LEU A 287 7.86 8.65 -11.99
C LEU A 287 7.90 7.83 -10.70
N GLU A 288 8.35 8.42 -9.60
CA GLU A 288 8.30 7.82 -8.25
C GLU A 288 7.34 8.61 -7.38
N VAL A 289 6.21 8.00 -7.03
CA VAL A 289 5.13 8.59 -6.24
C VAL A 289 4.68 7.66 -5.13
N GLU A 290 3.87 8.16 -4.20
CA GLU A 290 3.13 7.30 -3.28
C GLU A 290 1.98 6.61 -4.03
N GLY A 291 1.88 5.27 -3.90
CA GLY A 291 0.83 4.51 -4.60
C GLY A 291 -0.58 4.80 -4.08
N LEU A 292 -0.74 4.70 -2.77
CA LEU A 292 -1.97 5.04 -2.03
C LEU A 292 -1.63 5.57 -0.64
N GLY A 293 -0.60 4.98 0.00
CA GLY A 293 -0.27 5.32 1.38
C GLY A 293 -1.21 4.65 2.38
N ILE A 294 -1.22 3.32 2.38
CA ILE A 294 -2.09 2.49 3.26
C ILE A 294 -1.99 2.91 4.73
N VAL A 295 -0.83 3.36 5.17
CA VAL A 295 -0.56 3.79 6.54
C VAL A 295 -1.37 5.02 6.97
N TYR A 296 -1.80 5.88 6.03
CA TYR A 296 -2.75 6.97 6.32
C TYR A 296 -4.10 6.40 6.77
N LEU A 297 -4.56 5.36 6.08
CA LEU A 297 -5.82 4.69 6.39
C LEU A 297 -5.72 3.86 7.67
N GLU A 298 -4.56 3.27 7.96
CA GLU A 298 -4.26 2.58 9.22
C GLU A 298 -4.32 3.56 10.40
N ALA A 299 -3.73 4.75 10.23
CA ALA A 299 -3.81 5.83 11.22
C ALA A 299 -5.26 6.33 11.41
N SER A 300 -5.99 6.61 10.32
CA SER A 300 -7.41 6.97 10.38
C SER A 300 -8.24 5.89 11.06
N SER A 301 -7.97 4.61 10.76
CA SER A 301 -8.63 3.47 11.41
C SER A 301 -8.35 3.40 12.91
N ALA A 302 -7.13 3.78 13.34
CA ALA A 302 -6.77 3.89 14.74
C ALA A 302 -7.31 5.16 15.43
N GLY A 303 -8.11 5.98 14.74
CA GLY A 303 -8.69 7.21 15.26
C GLY A 303 -7.66 8.35 15.39
N ILE A 304 -6.68 8.41 14.46
CA ILE A 304 -5.63 9.43 14.48
C ILE A 304 -5.75 10.26 13.20
N PRO A 305 -5.93 11.59 13.31
CA PRO A 305 -6.05 12.47 12.16
C PRO A 305 -4.74 12.56 11.38
N VAL A 306 -4.84 12.73 10.07
CA VAL A 306 -3.74 12.53 9.13
C VAL A 306 -3.28 13.84 8.49
N LEU A 307 -1.96 14.07 8.46
CA LEU A 307 -1.30 15.06 7.59
C LEU A 307 -0.58 14.32 6.46
N GLY A 308 -1.19 14.25 5.30
CA GLY A 308 -0.67 13.59 4.11
C GLY A 308 0.00 14.54 3.14
N GLY A 309 0.83 14.00 2.24
CA GLY A 309 1.43 14.77 1.16
C GLY A 309 0.72 14.57 -0.19
N ALA A 310 0.68 15.60 -1.02
CA ALA A 310 0.09 15.58 -2.37
C ALA A 310 0.97 14.82 -3.37
N SER A 311 1.16 13.51 -3.17
CA SER A 311 2.01 12.67 -4.02
C SER A 311 1.26 11.44 -4.54
N GLY A 312 1.11 11.35 -5.84
CA GLY A 312 0.48 10.19 -6.48
C GLY A 312 -0.93 9.92 -5.96
N GLY A 313 -1.16 8.72 -5.42
CA GLY A 313 -2.44 8.32 -4.83
C GLY A 313 -2.60 8.65 -3.34
N ALA A 314 -1.64 9.31 -2.70
CA ALA A 314 -1.77 9.68 -1.28
C ALA A 314 -3.01 10.55 -0.98
N PRO A 315 -3.41 11.52 -1.82
CA PRO A 315 -4.66 12.25 -1.62
C PRO A 315 -5.92 11.38 -1.62
N ASP A 316 -5.90 10.22 -2.27
CA ASP A 316 -7.05 9.28 -2.26
C ASP A 316 -7.25 8.61 -0.89
N ALA A 317 -6.26 8.70 0.00
CA ALA A 317 -6.25 8.12 1.35
C ALA A 317 -6.50 9.15 2.47
N VAL A 318 -6.85 10.39 2.14
CA VAL A 318 -7.17 11.46 3.09
C VAL A 318 -8.31 12.31 2.52
N LEU A 319 -9.39 12.49 3.26
CA LEU A 319 -10.41 13.48 2.93
C LEU A 319 -9.94 14.83 3.49
N ASP A 320 -9.43 15.70 2.59
CA ASP A 320 -8.83 16.98 2.97
C ASP A 320 -9.84 17.88 3.68
N GLY A 321 -9.48 18.32 4.88
CA GLY A 321 -10.35 19.11 5.77
C GLY A 321 -11.35 18.28 6.61
N GLU A 322 -11.53 16.96 6.31
CA GLU A 322 -12.48 16.12 7.04
C GLU A 322 -11.78 15.06 7.93
N THR A 323 -10.83 14.30 7.36
CA THR A 323 -10.11 13.24 8.09
C THR A 323 -8.67 13.65 8.42
N GLY A 324 -8.28 14.82 7.97
CA GLY A 324 -6.94 15.38 8.07
C GLY A 324 -6.69 16.43 7.01
N PHE A 325 -5.42 16.70 6.71
CA PHE A 325 -5.03 17.65 5.67
C PHE A 325 -4.09 17.02 4.64
N VAL A 326 -4.18 17.51 3.40
CA VAL A 326 -3.25 17.19 2.31
C VAL A 326 -2.43 18.44 1.99
N VAL A 327 -1.10 18.33 2.05
CA VAL A 327 -0.17 19.45 1.79
C VAL A 327 0.80 19.09 0.67
N ASP A 328 1.37 20.12 0.03
CA ASP A 328 2.57 19.91 -0.78
C ASP A 328 3.72 19.43 0.13
N GLY A 329 4.13 18.18 -0.02
CA GLY A 329 5.21 17.57 0.77
C GLY A 329 6.59 18.19 0.56
N THR A 330 6.73 19.20 -0.30
CA THR A 330 7.94 20.01 -0.47
C THR A 330 7.88 21.34 0.30
N ASN A 331 6.69 21.78 0.71
CA ASN A 331 6.45 23.05 1.39
C ASN A 331 6.51 22.87 2.91
N ILE A 332 7.67 23.19 3.50
CA ILE A 332 7.94 23.07 4.94
C ILE A 332 6.99 23.95 5.78
N ASP A 333 6.68 25.16 5.30
CA ASP A 333 5.79 26.07 6.00
C ASP A 333 4.35 25.56 6.05
N ALA A 334 3.85 25.02 4.95
CA ALA A 334 2.52 24.42 4.92
C ALA A 334 2.43 23.18 5.84
N ILE A 335 3.48 22.35 5.87
CA ILE A 335 3.59 21.20 6.79
C ILE A 335 3.52 21.68 8.24
N ALA A 336 4.35 22.68 8.60
CA ALA A 336 4.38 23.20 9.96
C ALA A 336 3.04 23.83 10.35
N GLN A 337 2.45 24.69 9.51
CA GLN A 337 1.17 25.35 9.77
C GLN A 337 0.03 24.35 10.03
N LYS A 338 -0.08 23.30 9.19
CA LYS A 338 -1.14 22.30 9.35
C LYS A 338 -0.90 21.40 10.57
N ALA A 339 0.37 21.04 10.86
CA ALA A 339 0.70 20.31 12.07
C ALA A 339 0.37 21.12 13.34
N ILE A 340 0.72 22.42 13.38
CA ILE A 340 0.39 23.32 14.48
C ILE A 340 -1.11 23.45 14.64
N ALA A 341 -1.86 23.68 13.56
CA ALA A 341 -3.32 23.80 13.62
C ALA A 341 -4.00 22.56 14.22
N MET A 342 -3.52 21.36 13.82
CA MET A 342 -4.03 20.10 14.34
C MET A 342 -3.63 19.88 15.81
N LEU A 343 -2.37 20.17 16.18
CA LEU A 343 -1.89 19.94 17.55
C LEU A 343 -2.42 20.95 18.57
N SER A 344 -2.76 22.19 18.15
CA SER A 344 -3.29 23.25 19.01
C SER A 344 -4.80 23.14 19.26
N ASN A 345 -5.54 22.40 18.44
CA ASN A 345 -7.00 22.34 18.51
C ASN A 345 -7.48 20.91 18.76
N ASP A 346 -7.83 20.60 20.01
CA ASP A 346 -8.27 19.28 20.44
C ASP A 346 -9.61 18.88 19.82
N GLU A 347 -10.53 19.86 19.66
CA GLU A 347 -11.85 19.64 19.04
C GLU A 347 -11.70 19.22 17.57
N LEU A 348 -10.90 19.98 16.81
CA LEU A 348 -10.58 19.64 15.41
C LEU A 348 -9.97 18.24 15.30
N ARG A 349 -9.03 17.89 16.19
CA ARG A 349 -8.43 16.54 16.19
C ARG A 349 -9.45 15.45 16.44
N GLN A 350 -10.35 15.65 17.41
CA GLN A 350 -11.40 14.68 17.75
C GLN A 350 -12.39 14.50 16.60
N GLU A 351 -12.82 15.58 15.96
CA GLU A 351 -13.70 15.54 14.79
C GLU A 351 -13.05 14.79 13.63
N MET A 352 -11.81 15.15 13.26
CA MET A 352 -11.06 14.48 12.20
C MET A 352 -10.80 12.99 12.50
N ALA A 353 -10.48 12.66 13.75
CA ALA A 353 -10.27 11.29 14.21
C ALA A 353 -11.54 10.44 14.09
N ALA A 354 -12.67 10.95 14.54
CA ALA A 354 -13.96 10.27 14.47
C ALA A 354 -14.38 10.06 13.01
N ARG A 355 -14.29 11.10 12.19
CA ARG A 355 -14.61 11.04 10.77
C ARG A 355 -13.67 10.10 10.00
N GLY A 356 -12.38 10.12 10.33
CA GLY A 356 -11.37 9.22 9.74
C GLY A 356 -11.65 7.77 10.04
N ARG A 357 -12.02 7.45 11.30
CA ARG A 357 -12.40 6.08 11.70
C ARG A 357 -13.67 5.61 11.00
N GLU A 358 -14.71 6.42 10.95
CA GLU A 358 -15.95 6.12 10.23
C GLU A 358 -15.68 5.81 8.75
N TRP A 359 -14.91 6.67 8.11
CA TRP A 359 -14.54 6.51 6.71
C TRP A 359 -13.68 5.26 6.44
N ALA A 360 -12.72 4.96 7.32
CA ALA A 360 -11.93 3.75 7.22
C ALA A 360 -12.80 2.48 7.28
N ILE A 361 -13.77 2.42 8.19
CA ILE A 361 -14.69 1.29 8.35
C ILE A 361 -15.63 1.18 7.14
N SER A 362 -16.26 2.28 6.75
CA SER A 362 -17.31 2.28 5.71
C SER A 362 -16.78 2.13 4.28
N THR A 363 -15.49 2.44 4.06
CA THR A 363 -14.93 2.52 2.70
C THR A 363 -13.71 1.62 2.48
N TRP A 364 -12.90 1.37 3.52
CA TRP A 364 -11.57 0.80 3.34
C TRP A 364 -11.36 -0.57 4.00
N SER A 365 -12.40 -1.21 4.54
CA SER A 365 -12.25 -2.56 5.09
C SER A 365 -11.94 -3.60 4.00
N TRP A 366 -11.20 -4.64 4.36
CA TRP A 366 -10.93 -5.77 3.47
C TRP A 366 -12.21 -6.40 2.94
N LYS A 367 -13.25 -6.51 3.78
CA LYS A 367 -14.55 -7.06 3.37
C LYS A 367 -15.16 -6.32 2.17
N ILE A 368 -15.06 -4.99 2.12
CA ILE A 368 -15.60 -4.17 1.01
C ILE A 368 -14.79 -4.42 -0.27
N TRP A 369 -13.45 -4.29 -0.18
CA TRP A 369 -12.60 -4.46 -1.36
C TRP A 369 -12.50 -5.89 -1.84
N GLY A 370 -12.53 -6.88 -0.94
CA GLY A 370 -12.57 -8.30 -1.26
C GLY A 370 -13.87 -8.69 -1.97
N SER A 371 -15.04 -8.25 -1.48
CA SER A 371 -16.33 -8.47 -2.14
C SER A 371 -16.33 -7.89 -3.56
N ARG A 372 -15.89 -6.65 -3.72
CA ARG A 372 -15.77 -6.01 -5.03
C ARG A 372 -14.77 -6.72 -5.95
N PHE A 373 -13.67 -7.20 -5.41
CA PHE A 373 -12.70 -7.97 -6.18
C PHE A 373 -13.28 -9.32 -6.62
N LYS A 374 -14.03 -9.99 -5.76
CA LYS A 374 -14.73 -11.24 -6.07
C LYS A 374 -15.69 -11.05 -7.23
N GLU A 375 -16.51 -10.00 -7.22
CA GLU A 375 -17.42 -9.66 -8.34
C GLU A 375 -16.67 -9.53 -9.67
N ILE A 376 -15.58 -8.75 -9.70
CA ILE A 376 -14.81 -8.55 -10.94
C ILE A 376 -14.01 -9.79 -11.34
N LEU A 377 -13.61 -10.63 -10.41
CA LEU A 377 -12.85 -11.85 -10.70
C LEU A 377 -13.74 -12.92 -11.33
N PHE A 378 -14.95 -13.11 -10.81
CA PHE A 378 -15.88 -14.11 -11.29
C PHE A 378 -16.85 -13.59 -12.36
N GLY A 379 -17.00 -12.28 -12.50
CA GLY A 379 -17.87 -11.65 -13.51
C GLY A 379 -19.33 -11.66 -13.10
N GLU A 380 -19.59 -11.59 -11.81
CA GLU A 380 -20.92 -11.51 -11.20
C GLU A 380 -21.41 -10.06 -11.16
#